data_9ee374b9113bbf29f0ad6bc549ed4088
#
_entry.id   9ee374b9113bbf29f0ad6bc549ed4088
#
_cell.length_a   1.000
_cell.length_b   1.000
_cell.length_c   1.000
_cell.angle_alpha   90.00
_cell.angle_beta   90.00
_cell.angle_gamma   90.00
#
_symmetry.space_group_name_H-M   'P 1'
#
loop_
_entity.id
_entity.type
_entity.pdbx_description
1 polymer ?
#
loop_
_entity_poly.entity_id
_entity_poly.type
_entity_poly.pdbx_seq_one_letter_code
_entity_poly.pdbx_strand_id
1 'polypeptide(L)'
;MEPYKLKETRRFVIGIYQSLFILLGFGLMIFTGDWIVKIVMAILCILPAFWLVYSWKGYKCFKEQTKVDYALVIDENGMQLAYDNGDVVLSWDDISGVRFLRKKEDGVNLGLLVVKHKNGEEVIFNLCRHAPINYFRIRRAIRCFSKREDIVMESSNLLVMWLRG
;
A
#
# COMPACT_ATOMS: atom_id res chain seq x y z
N MET A 1 -8.30 -21.25 -4.93
CA MET A 1 -8.06 -20.21 -3.91
C MET A 1 -8.34 -18.87 -4.54
N GLU A 2 -8.95 -17.90 -3.84
CA GLU A 2 -9.18 -16.59 -4.48
C GLU A 2 -7.86 -15.85 -4.69
N PRO A 3 -7.65 -15.20 -5.87
CA PRO A 3 -6.43 -14.46 -6.16
C PRO A 3 -6.24 -13.29 -5.19
N TYR A 4 -5.01 -13.05 -4.78
CA TYR A 4 -4.67 -11.87 -3.99
C TYR A 4 -4.60 -10.65 -4.90
N LYS A 5 -5.39 -9.62 -4.59
CA LYS A 5 -5.49 -8.40 -5.38
C LYS A 5 -5.16 -7.17 -4.52
N LEU A 6 -4.14 -6.41 -4.92
CA LEU A 6 -3.74 -5.17 -4.26
C LEU A 6 -4.33 -3.97 -4.99
N LYS A 7 -5.31 -3.31 -4.38
CA LYS A 7 -5.93 -2.11 -4.95
C LYS A 7 -5.07 -0.87 -4.67
N GLU A 8 -4.77 -0.13 -5.69
CA GLU A 8 -3.97 1.09 -5.59
C GLU A 8 -4.71 2.23 -4.86
N THR A 9 -6.03 2.28 -4.99
CA THR A 9 -6.88 3.27 -4.32
C THR A 9 -6.99 3.10 -2.80
N ARG A 10 -6.53 1.96 -2.26
CA ARG A 10 -6.71 1.61 -0.84
C ARG A 10 -6.17 2.66 0.13
N ARG A 11 -5.05 3.32 -0.18
CA ARG A 11 -4.46 4.38 0.66
C ARG A 11 -5.41 5.56 0.85
N PHE A 12 -6.09 5.97 -0.21
CA PHE A 12 -7.05 7.08 -0.16
C PHE A 12 -8.28 6.70 0.64
N VAL A 13 -8.77 5.47 0.46
CA VAL A 13 -9.90 4.93 1.23
C VAL A 13 -9.59 4.91 2.72
N ILE A 14 -8.40 4.44 3.10
CA ILE A 14 -7.96 4.46 4.51
C ILE A 14 -7.88 5.91 5.03
N GLY A 15 -7.30 6.83 4.25
CA GLY A 15 -7.22 8.25 4.62
C GLY A 15 -8.60 8.88 4.84
N ILE A 16 -9.59 8.54 4.00
CA ILE A 16 -10.98 9.01 4.15
C ILE A 16 -11.57 8.49 5.47
N TYR A 17 -11.48 7.18 5.75
CA TYR A 17 -12.02 6.61 7.00
C TYR A 17 -11.35 7.16 8.24
N GLN A 18 -10.02 7.32 8.25
CA GLN A 18 -9.29 7.92 9.36
C GLN A 18 -9.73 9.36 9.61
N SER A 19 -9.84 10.17 8.55
CA SER A 19 -10.28 11.56 8.66
C SER A 19 -11.71 11.67 9.22
N LEU A 20 -12.63 10.82 8.71
CA LEU A 20 -14.01 10.79 9.19
C LEU A 20 -14.09 10.39 10.67
N PHE A 21 -13.31 9.38 11.08
CA PHE A 21 -13.27 8.93 12.47
C PHE A 21 -12.77 10.03 13.43
N ILE A 22 -11.71 10.75 13.04
CA ILE A 22 -11.16 11.86 13.83
C ILE A 22 -12.15 13.02 13.88
N LEU A 23 -12.78 13.39 12.75
CA LEU A 23 -13.78 14.45 12.70
C LEU A 23 -15.01 14.11 13.55
N LEU A 24 -15.43 12.88 13.58
CA LEU A 24 -16.54 12.42 14.42
C LEU A 24 -16.18 12.53 15.90
N GLY A 25 -14.98 12.10 16.30
CA GLY A 25 -14.50 12.25 17.68
C GLY A 25 -14.40 13.69 18.13
N PHE A 26 -13.84 14.57 17.31
CA PHE A 26 -13.77 16.00 17.62
C PHE A 26 -15.15 16.67 17.62
N GLY A 27 -16.04 16.27 16.70
CA GLY A 27 -17.43 16.71 16.68
C GLY A 27 -18.16 16.42 17.98
N LEU A 28 -18.02 15.21 18.52
CA LEU A 28 -18.60 14.84 19.81
C LEU A 28 -18.06 15.71 20.95
N MET A 29 -16.76 16.01 20.98
CA MET A 29 -16.16 16.89 21.97
C MET A 29 -16.64 18.34 21.86
N ILE A 30 -16.93 18.82 20.67
CA ILE A 30 -17.53 20.15 20.45
C ILE A 30 -18.93 20.22 21.06
N PHE A 31 -19.73 19.14 20.97
CA PHE A 31 -21.07 19.12 21.54
C PHE A 31 -21.09 19.05 23.07
N THR A 32 -20.15 18.34 23.67
CA THR A 32 -20.14 18.04 25.11
C THR A 32 -19.23 18.96 25.94
N GLY A 33 -18.29 19.66 25.31
CA GLY A 33 -17.28 20.48 25.99
C GLY A 33 -17.73 21.91 26.32
N ASP A 34 -16.95 22.55 27.17
CA ASP A 34 -17.04 23.98 27.47
C ASP A 34 -16.64 24.83 26.24
N TRP A 35 -16.92 26.12 26.29
CA TRP A 35 -16.69 27.04 25.17
C TRP A 35 -15.21 27.04 24.67
N ILE A 36 -14.24 26.95 25.61
CA ILE A 36 -12.82 26.89 25.28
C ILE A 36 -12.51 25.60 24.50
N VAL A 37 -13.04 24.47 24.97
CA VAL A 37 -12.87 23.15 24.30
C VAL A 37 -13.47 23.21 22.91
N LYS A 38 -14.64 23.83 22.72
CA LYS A 38 -15.28 24.01 21.42
C LYS A 38 -14.38 24.72 20.42
N ILE A 39 -13.75 25.83 20.82
CA ILE A 39 -12.85 26.61 19.96
C ILE A 39 -11.62 25.78 19.60
N VAL A 40 -10.97 25.16 20.57
CA VAL A 40 -9.76 24.33 20.34
C VAL A 40 -10.07 23.17 19.40
N MET A 41 -11.18 22.47 19.63
CA MET A 41 -11.57 21.33 18.78
C MET A 41 -11.98 21.76 17.37
N ALA A 42 -12.62 22.91 17.21
CA ALA A 42 -12.94 23.47 15.90
C ALA A 42 -11.66 23.76 15.08
N ILE A 43 -10.64 24.32 15.72
CA ILE A 43 -9.34 24.58 15.09
C ILE A 43 -8.67 23.25 14.70
N LEU A 44 -8.68 22.26 15.60
CA LEU A 44 -8.09 20.94 15.35
C LEU A 44 -8.81 20.17 14.24
N CYS A 45 -10.10 20.44 13.96
CA CYS A 45 -10.83 19.84 12.85
C CYS A 45 -10.32 20.28 11.47
N ILE A 46 -9.60 21.39 11.36
CA ILE A 46 -9.12 21.91 10.08
C ILE A 46 -8.18 20.90 9.39
N LEU A 47 -7.24 20.31 10.13
CA LEU A 47 -6.27 19.37 9.57
C LEU A 47 -6.92 18.09 9.03
N PRO A 48 -7.76 17.36 9.78
CA PRO A 48 -8.42 16.16 9.26
C PRO A 48 -9.43 16.48 8.16
N ALA A 49 -10.07 17.66 8.18
CA ALA A 49 -10.93 18.10 7.09
C ALA A 49 -10.13 18.31 5.78
N PHE A 50 -8.96 18.96 5.88
CA PHE A 50 -8.06 19.14 4.74
C PHE A 50 -7.56 17.80 4.21
N TRP A 51 -7.19 16.88 5.11
CA TRP A 51 -6.76 15.52 4.76
C TRP A 51 -7.87 14.71 4.10
N LEU A 52 -9.12 14.88 4.54
CA LEU A 52 -10.29 14.26 3.94
C LEU A 52 -10.48 14.73 2.49
N VAL A 53 -10.42 16.04 2.26
CA VAL A 53 -10.55 16.63 0.90
C VAL A 53 -9.42 16.17 0.00
N TYR A 54 -8.19 16.13 0.51
CA TYR A 54 -7.02 15.64 -0.23
C TYR A 54 -7.18 14.16 -0.61
N SER A 55 -7.56 13.32 0.35
CA SER A 55 -7.77 11.88 0.11
C SER A 55 -8.92 11.63 -0.86
N TRP A 56 -10.00 12.39 -0.77
CA TRP A 56 -11.14 12.29 -1.69
C TRP A 56 -10.78 12.69 -3.12
N LYS A 57 -10.10 13.83 -3.28
CA LYS A 57 -9.61 14.28 -4.60
C LYS A 57 -8.64 13.29 -5.20
N GLY A 58 -7.68 12.79 -4.40
CA GLY A 58 -6.73 11.77 -4.83
C GLY A 58 -7.42 10.48 -5.25
N TYR A 59 -8.41 10.01 -4.49
CA TYR A 59 -9.21 8.84 -4.84
C TYR A 59 -9.92 9.01 -6.19
N LYS A 60 -10.61 10.16 -6.37
CA LYS A 60 -11.36 10.45 -7.59
C LYS A 60 -10.44 10.57 -8.81
N CYS A 61 -9.37 11.35 -8.70
CA CYS A 61 -8.39 11.53 -9.77
C CYS A 61 -7.76 10.19 -10.17
N PHE A 62 -7.38 9.37 -9.18
CA PHE A 62 -6.75 8.09 -9.43
C PHE A 62 -7.71 7.09 -10.09
N LYS A 63 -8.98 7.08 -9.67
CA LYS A 63 -10.02 6.23 -10.27
C LYS A 63 -10.35 6.61 -11.72
N GLU A 64 -10.25 7.91 -12.05
CA GLU A 64 -10.50 8.41 -13.41
C GLU A 64 -9.30 8.14 -14.34
N GLN A 65 -8.06 8.16 -13.81
CA GLN A 65 -6.84 8.00 -14.60
C GLN A 65 -6.42 6.54 -14.82
N THR A 66 -6.76 5.65 -13.90
CA THR A 66 -6.33 4.25 -13.96
C THR A 66 -7.42 3.37 -14.53
N LYS A 67 -7.17 2.84 -15.73
CA LYS A 67 -8.00 1.76 -16.33
C LYS A 67 -7.83 0.43 -15.59
N VAL A 68 -6.83 0.31 -14.71
CA VAL A 68 -6.50 -0.92 -14.00
C VAL A 68 -6.91 -0.82 -12.54
N ASP A 69 -7.83 -1.68 -12.10
CA ASP A 69 -8.34 -1.71 -10.72
C ASP A 69 -7.30 -2.19 -9.70
N TYR A 70 -6.24 -2.88 -10.14
CA TYR A 70 -5.28 -3.56 -9.26
C TYR A 70 -3.85 -3.28 -9.67
N ALA A 71 -3.04 -2.86 -8.71
CA ALA A 71 -1.61 -2.62 -8.90
C ALA A 71 -0.79 -3.93 -8.93
N LEU A 72 -1.26 -4.95 -8.21
CA LEU A 72 -0.63 -6.27 -8.13
C LEU A 72 -1.72 -7.32 -8.00
N VAL A 73 -1.66 -8.35 -8.84
CA VAL A 73 -2.47 -9.56 -8.73
C VAL A 73 -1.53 -10.75 -8.56
N ILE A 74 -1.83 -11.64 -7.62
CA ILE A 74 -1.09 -12.88 -7.38
C ILE A 74 -2.08 -14.02 -7.40
N ASP A 75 -1.91 -14.94 -8.32
CA ASP A 75 -2.78 -16.09 -8.52
C ASP A 75 -1.98 -17.39 -8.79
N GLU A 76 -2.67 -18.44 -9.20
CA GLU A 76 -2.07 -19.75 -9.47
C GLU A 76 -1.10 -19.75 -10.66
N ASN A 77 -1.27 -18.82 -11.59
CA ASN A 77 -0.46 -18.72 -12.81
C ASN A 77 0.82 -17.90 -12.59
N GLY A 78 0.77 -16.94 -11.65
CA GLY A 78 1.91 -16.07 -11.43
C GLY A 78 1.57 -14.75 -10.75
N MET A 79 2.33 -13.73 -11.14
CA MET A 79 2.19 -12.36 -10.66
C MET A 79 1.94 -11.41 -11.83
N GLN A 80 0.93 -10.59 -11.73
CA GLN A 80 0.66 -9.49 -12.65
C GLN A 80 0.94 -8.16 -11.95
N LEU A 81 1.83 -7.36 -12.52
CA LEU A 81 2.25 -6.06 -12.02
C LEU A 81 1.75 -5.00 -13.00
N ALA A 82 0.96 -4.05 -12.51
CA ALA A 82 0.49 -2.94 -13.31
C ALA A 82 1.54 -1.81 -13.33
N TYR A 83 1.94 -1.39 -14.53
CA TYR A 83 2.82 -0.27 -14.79
C TYR A 83 2.13 0.74 -15.70
N ASP A 84 2.62 1.98 -15.69
CA ASP A 84 2.11 3.05 -16.55
C ASP A 84 2.27 2.72 -18.06
N ASN A 85 3.25 1.88 -18.39
CA ASN A 85 3.56 1.46 -19.77
C ASN A 85 2.95 0.12 -20.17
N GLY A 86 2.10 -0.46 -19.34
CA GLY A 86 1.46 -1.77 -19.58
C GLY A 86 1.72 -2.77 -18.46
N ASP A 87 0.91 -3.81 -18.41
CA ASP A 87 1.00 -4.84 -17.38
C ASP A 87 2.16 -5.81 -17.67
N VAL A 88 2.92 -6.13 -16.64
CA VAL A 88 3.94 -7.17 -16.69
C VAL A 88 3.38 -8.42 -16.03
N VAL A 89 3.28 -9.51 -16.80
CA VAL A 89 2.82 -10.82 -16.32
C VAL A 89 4.03 -11.72 -16.16
N LEU A 90 4.20 -12.29 -14.96
CA LEU A 90 5.32 -13.13 -14.56
C LEU A 90 4.80 -14.50 -14.15
N SER A 91 5.13 -15.54 -14.90
CA SER A 91 4.80 -16.93 -14.54
C SER A 91 5.65 -17.41 -13.35
N TRP A 92 5.07 -18.24 -12.46
CA TRP A 92 5.83 -18.87 -11.38
C TRP A 92 7.02 -19.68 -11.87
N ASP A 93 6.91 -20.25 -13.07
CA ASP A 93 7.98 -21.04 -13.68
C ASP A 93 9.19 -20.19 -14.09
N ASP A 94 8.99 -18.90 -14.38
CA ASP A 94 10.04 -17.98 -14.80
C ASP A 94 10.69 -17.24 -13.62
N ILE A 95 10.04 -17.28 -12.45
CA ILE A 95 10.52 -16.57 -11.25
C ILE A 95 11.53 -17.45 -10.51
N SER A 96 12.75 -16.94 -10.32
CA SER A 96 13.78 -17.57 -9.48
C SER A 96 13.68 -17.15 -8.02
N GLY A 97 13.20 -15.93 -7.74
CA GLY A 97 13.05 -15.45 -6.38
C GLY A 97 12.37 -14.08 -6.29
N VAL A 98 11.89 -13.75 -5.09
CA VAL A 98 11.24 -12.48 -4.79
C VAL A 98 11.89 -11.88 -3.56
N ARG A 99 12.31 -10.62 -3.65
CA ARG A 99 12.89 -9.86 -2.53
C ARG A 99 12.04 -8.63 -2.23
N PHE A 100 11.98 -8.28 -0.97
CA PHE A 100 11.44 -7.01 -0.53
C PHE A 100 12.60 -6.13 -0.08
N LEU A 101 12.77 -4.99 -0.73
CA LEU A 101 13.83 -4.05 -0.42
C LEU A 101 13.24 -2.74 0.09
N ARG A 102 13.98 -2.07 0.98
CA ARG A 102 13.73 -0.68 1.33
C ARG A 102 14.88 0.15 0.76
N LYS A 103 14.53 1.10 -0.08
CA LYS A 103 15.47 2.10 -0.59
C LYS A 103 15.08 3.46 -0.03
N LYS A 104 16.04 4.23 0.42
CA LYS A 104 15.83 5.64 0.77
C LYS A 104 16.24 6.47 -0.44
N GLU A 105 15.31 7.22 -0.98
CA GLU A 105 15.53 8.11 -2.14
C GLU A 105 14.90 9.45 -1.82
N ASP A 106 15.67 10.52 -1.94
CA ASP A 106 15.24 11.91 -1.65
C ASP A 106 14.54 12.09 -0.29
N GLY A 107 15.03 11.41 0.75
CA GLY A 107 14.42 11.45 2.09
C GLY A 107 13.20 10.56 2.28
N VAL A 108 12.66 9.96 1.21
CA VAL A 108 11.49 9.09 1.25
C VAL A 108 11.92 7.63 1.31
N ASN A 109 11.29 6.86 2.22
CA ASN A 109 11.52 5.42 2.30
C ASN A 109 10.63 4.70 1.27
N LEU A 110 11.26 4.10 0.27
CA LEU A 110 10.59 3.31 -0.76
C LEU A 110 10.59 1.83 -0.37
N GLY A 111 9.41 1.22 -0.32
CA GLY A 111 9.25 -0.23 -0.26
C GLY A 111 9.21 -0.81 -1.67
N LEU A 112 10.17 -1.65 -2.02
CA LEU A 112 10.29 -2.24 -3.35
C LEU A 112 10.04 -3.74 -3.29
N LEU A 113 9.25 -4.25 -4.21
CA LEU A 113 9.15 -5.68 -4.52
C LEU A 113 10.04 -5.93 -5.74
N VAL A 114 11.08 -6.72 -5.56
CA VAL A 114 12.00 -7.11 -6.64
C VAL A 114 11.74 -8.55 -6.98
N VAL A 115 11.31 -8.81 -8.21
CA VAL A 115 11.11 -10.16 -8.75
C VAL A 115 12.26 -10.48 -9.65
N LYS A 116 12.97 -11.55 -9.34
CA LYS A 116 14.11 -12.03 -10.11
C LYS A 116 13.68 -13.18 -11.03
N HIS A 117 13.92 -13.01 -12.31
CA HIS A 117 13.74 -14.06 -13.30
C HIS A 117 14.86 -15.10 -13.27
N LYS A 118 14.60 -16.28 -13.83
CA LYS A 118 15.61 -17.32 -14.03
C LYS A 118 16.73 -16.92 -15.00
N ASN A 119 16.43 -16.04 -15.95
CA ASN A 119 17.42 -15.46 -16.88
C ASN A 119 18.34 -14.41 -16.22
N GLY A 120 18.09 -14.06 -14.96
CA GLY A 120 18.87 -13.07 -14.20
C GLY A 120 18.32 -11.65 -14.24
N GLU A 121 17.32 -11.36 -15.06
CA GLU A 121 16.65 -10.04 -15.08
C GLU A 121 15.87 -9.79 -13.80
N GLU A 122 15.82 -8.52 -13.37
CA GLU A 122 15.07 -8.10 -12.19
C GLU A 122 13.97 -7.11 -12.59
N VAL A 123 12.74 -7.42 -12.18
CA VAL A 123 11.58 -6.53 -12.28
C VAL A 123 11.34 -5.87 -10.94
N ILE A 124 11.35 -4.54 -10.89
CA ILE A 124 11.24 -3.76 -9.66
C ILE A 124 9.87 -3.10 -9.59
N PHE A 125 9.08 -3.44 -8.59
CA PHE A 125 7.76 -2.86 -8.34
C PHE A 125 7.74 -2.03 -7.05
N ASN A 126 7.25 -0.80 -7.14
CA ASN A 126 7.22 0.12 -6.01
C ASN A 126 5.99 -0.10 -5.13
N LEU A 127 6.20 -0.62 -3.92
CA LEU A 127 5.17 -0.85 -2.91
C LEU A 127 4.97 0.34 -1.96
N CYS A 128 5.75 1.42 -2.10
CA CYS A 128 5.77 2.49 -1.10
C CYS A 128 4.43 3.21 -0.93
N ARG A 129 3.54 3.09 -1.90
CA ARG A 129 2.18 3.64 -1.85
C ARG A 129 1.21 2.77 -1.03
N HIS A 130 1.68 1.64 -0.51
CA HIS A 130 0.84 0.66 0.18
C HIS A 130 1.25 0.53 1.64
N ALA A 131 0.24 0.47 2.53
CA ALA A 131 0.46 0.36 3.96
C ALA A 131 1.27 -0.91 4.32
N PRO A 132 2.11 -0.86 5.38
CA PRO A 132 2.97 -1.97 5.83
C PRO A 132 2.25 -3.31 6.00
N ILE A 133 0.98 -3.27 6.39
CA ILE A 133 0.12 -4.47 6.55
C ILE A 133 0.05 -5.32 5.28
N ASN A 134 0.21 -4.72 4.10
CA ASN A 134 0.16 -5.44 2.83
C ASN A 134 1.38 -6.31 2.59
N TYR A 135 2.54 -6.00 3.16
CA TYR A 135 3.74 -6.82 3.02
C TYR A 135 3.53 -8.27 3.46
N PHE A 136 2.99 -8.49 4.66
CA PHE A 136 2.74 -9.84 5.17
C PHE A 136 1.71 -10.59 4.33
N ARG A 137 0.70 -9.90 3.83
CA ARG A 137 -0.32 -10.48 2.95
C ARG A 137 0.26 -10.87 1.59
N ILE A 138 1.08 -10.00 0.99
CA ILE A 138 1.79 -10.28 -0.27
C ILE A 138 2.72 -11.48 -0.09
N ARG A 139 3.56 -11.48 0.95
CA ARG A 139 4.46 -12.60 1.26
C ARG A 139 3.72 -13.92 1.42
N ARG A 140 2.61 -13.89 2.16
CA ARG A 140 1.76 -15.08 2.35
C ARG A 140 1.14 -15.53 1.03
N ALA A 141 0.64 -14.61 0.22
CA ALA A 141 0.06 -14.92 -1.09
C ALA A 141 1.11 -15.55 -2.03
N ILE A 142 2.31 -14.95 -2.13
CA ILE A 142 3.40 -15.49 -2.93
C ILE A 142 3.72 -16.94 -2.55
N ARG A 143 3.91 -17.23 -1.25
CA ARG A 143 4.19 -18.60 -0.78
C ARG A 143 3.06 -19.56 -1.06
N CYS A 144 1.82 -19.10 -0.89
CA CYS A 144 0.64 -19.93 -1.06
C CYS A 144 0.39 -20.33 -2.51
N PHE A 145 0.54 -19.39 -3.44
CA PHE A 145 0.27 -19.60 -4.86
C PHE A 145 1.45 -20.21 -5.61
N SER A 146 2.69 -19.83 -5.29
CA SER A 146 3.87 -20.42 -5.88
C SER A 146 4.13 -21.87 -5.45
N LYS A 147 3.53 -22.29 -4.29
CA LYS A 147 3.80 -23.57 -3.63
C LYS A 147 5.30 -23.81 -3.33
N ARG A 148 6.08 -22.73 -3.24
CA ARG A 148 7.52 -22.73 -3.00
C ARG A 148 7.85 -21.90 -1.77
N GLU A 149 8.45 -22.53 -0.77
CA GLU A 149 8.84 -21.84 0.47
C GLU A 149 10.09 -20.98 0.31
N ASP A 150 10.98 -21.40 -0.59
CA ASP A 150 12.26 -20.77 -0.90
C ASP A 150 12.15 -19.53 -1.77
N ILE A 151 11.02 -19.30 -2.43
CA ILE A 151 10.86 -18.25 -3.43
C ILE A 151 10.99 -16.83 -2.84
N VAL A 152 10.61 -16.65 -1.57
CA VAL A 152 10.76 -15.37 -0.89
C VAL A 152 12.13 -15.31 -0.25
N MET A 153 13.08 -14.67 -0.91
CA MET A 153 14.40 -14.39 -0.38
C MET A 153 14.27 -13.39 0.78
N GLU A 154 14.88 -13.68 1.92
CA GLU A 154 14.80 -12.79 3.07
C GLU A 154 15.45 -11.44 2.75
N SER A 155 14.64 -10.40 2.84
CA SER A 155 15.19 -9.06 2.94
C SER A 155 15.56 -8.81 4.40
N SER A 156 16.72 -8.23 4.63
CA SER A 156 17.18 -7.80 5.94
C SER A 156 16.05 -7.14 6.75
N ASN A 157 15.62 -7.78 7.83
CA ASN A 157 14.83 -7.26 8.96
C ASN A 157 13.80 -6.14 8.67
N LEU A 158 12.78 -6.42 7.86
CA LEU A 158 11.69 -5.47 7.61
C LEU A 158 10.93 -5.06 8.88
N LEU A 159 10.88 -5.92 9.88
CA LEU A 159 10.25 -5.61 11.18
C LEU A 159 11.06 -4.54 11.93
N VAL A 160 12.39 -4.63 11.93
CA VAL A 160 13.28 -3.63 12.52
C VAL A 160 13.26 -2.32 11.71
N MET A 161 13.07 -2.41 10.41
CA MET A 161 12.95 -1.25 9.53
C MET A 161 11.65 -0.48 9.76
N TRP A 162 10.57 -1.17 10.16
CA TRP A 162 9.30 -0.54 10.46
C TRP A 162 9.27 0.13 11.84
N LEU A 163 9.97 -0.44 12.82
CA LEU A 163 10.08 0.11 14.19
C LEU A 163 11.05 1.30 14.29
N ARG A 164 11.89 1.52 13.28
CA ARG A 164 12.88 2.61 13.26
C ARG A 164 12.53 3.75 12.28
N GLY A 165 11.41 3.70 11.63
CA GLY A 165 10.87 4.76 10.74
C GLY A 165 9.78 5.49 11.37
#